data_350f643becb51d932fde3616a29b910b
#
_entry.id   350f643becb51d932fde3616a29b910b
#
_cell.length_a   1.000
_cell.length_b   1.000
_cell.length_c   1.000
_cell.angle_alpha   90.00
_cell.angle_beta   90.00
_cell.angle_gamma   90.00
#
_symmetry.space_group_name_H-M   'P 1'
#
loop_
_entity.id
_entity.type
_entity.pdbx_description
1 polymer ?
#
loop_
_entity_poly.entity_id
_entity_poly.type
_entity_poly.pdbx_seq_one_letter_code
_entity_poly.pdbx_strand_id
1 'polypeptide(L)'
;INCLGVEVFVENTSISLPQPPGFVSLEGVSSETYGMMQDLTPETNRLLAGFITKNDAKSLLQGGEAKLKEYFLVQTFQKLEDKTFTLSEFGQFRKSIRKDQESAVSLNQEKIDELTKYGSDKLSDRFDADISFGISGVIPLGVSSETAHAIAVSSLSKYEESINGKKSDRLIAGTTVFQLVKGKLLYLYVYKDYVKDA
;
A
#
# COMPACT_ATOMS: atom_id res chain seq x y z
N ILE A 1 -12.65 -5.28 24.66
CA ILE A 1 -11.71 -5.75 23.63
C ILE A 1 -10.74 -4.60 23.43
N ASN A 2 -9.52 -4.69 23.99
CA ASN A 2 -8.47 -3.73 23.68
C ASN A 2 -8.09 -3.90 22.21
N CYS A 3 -8.61 -3.04 21.33
CA CYS A 3 -8.04 -2.89 20.00
C CYS A 3 -6.66 -2.25 20.20
N LEU A 4 -5.60 -3.05 20.14
CA LEU A 4 -4.24 -2.57 20.05
C LEU A 4 -4.13 -1.82 18.71
N GLY A 5 -4.23 -0.50 18.74
CA GLY A 5 -4.02 0.35 17.57
C GLY A 5 -2.56 0.80 17.52
N VAL A 6 -2.09 1.14 16.32
CA VAL A 6 -0.83 1.85 16.13
C VAL A 6 -1.14 3.34 16.16
N GLU A 7 -0.43 4.10 16.99
CA GLU A 7 -0.52 5.55 16.98
C GLU A 7 0.51 6.11 16.00
N VAL A 8 0.04 6.91 15.06
CA VAL A 8 0.88 7.57 14.05
C VAL A 8 0.66 9.07 14.08
N PHE A 9 1.64 9.82 13.61
CA PHE A 9 1.54 11.27 13.53
C PHE A 9 1.59 11.72 12.07
N VAL A 10 0.66 12.59 11.69
CA VAL A 10 0.71 13.34 10.43
C VAL A 10 0.86 14.80 10.82
N GLU A 11 2.04 15.35 10.61
CA GLU A 11 2.45 16.61 11.22
C GLU A 11 2.25 16.54 12.76
N ASN A 12 1.50 17.48 13.32
CA ASN A 12 1.20 17.53 14.77
C ASN A 12 -0.12 16.79 15.13
N THR A 13 -0.71 16.03 14.21
CA THR A 13 -1.99 15.34 14.43
C THR A 13 -1.75 13.87 14.74
N SER A 14 -2.02 13.46 15.99
CA SER A 14 -2.04 12.05 16.37
C SER A 14 -3.27 11.35 15.82
N ILE A 15 -3.05 10.21 15.15
CA ILE A 15 -4.07 9.36 14.56
C ILE A 15 -3.87 7.93 15.06
N SER A 16 -4.90 7.36 15.69
CA SER A 16 -4.91 5.96 16.07
C SER A 16 -5.42 5.11 14.90
N LEU A 17 -4.58 4.21 14.42
CA LEU A 17 -4.91 3.25 13.36
C LEU A 17 -5.31 1.94 14.02
N PRO A 18 -6.57 1.48 13.88
CA PRO A 18 -6.97 0.20 14.42
C PRO A 18 -6.22 -0.93 13.71
N GLN A 19 -5.77 -1.91 14.47
CA GLN A 19 -5.16 -3.11 13.90
C GLN A 19 -6.24 -3.94 13.18
N PRO A 20 -6.07 -4.26 11.88
CA PRO A 20 -7.04 -5.10 11.17
C PRO A 20 -7.13 -6.49 11.81
N PRO A 21 -8.34 -7.09 11.88
CA PRO A 21 -8.49 -8.45 12.40
C PRO A 21 -7.62 -9.45 11.64
N GLY A 22 -6.85 -10.27 12.36
CA GLY A 22 -5.95 -11.26 11.74
C GLY A 22 -4.56 -10.74 11.38
N PHE A 23 -4.31 -9.45 11.52
CA PHE A 23 -3.03 -8.80 11.20
C PHE A 23 -2.32 -8.30 12.47
N VAL A 24 -1.05 -7.97 12.32
CA VAL A 24 -0.22 -7.33 13.36
C VAL A 24 0.63 -6.23 12.72
N SER A 25 1.05 -5.25 13.52
CA SER A 25 1.96 -4.20 13.08
C SER A 25 3.31 -4.79 12.69
N LEU A 26 3.77 -4.48 11.49
CA LEU A 26 5.04 -4.96 10.95
C LEU A 26 6.24 -4.36 11.69
N GLU A 27 6.17 -3.08 12.06
CA GLU A 27 7.25 -2.39 12.76
C GLU A 27 7.65 -3.08 14.07
N GLY A 28 6.66 -3.60 14.81
CA GLY A 28 6.89 -4.37 16.04
C GLY A 28 7.37 -5.81 15.85
N VAL A 29 7.39 -6.30 14.59
CA VAL A 29 7.75 -7.68 14.24
C VAL A 29 9.13 -7.77 13.59
N SER A 30 9.39 -6.92 12.60
CA SER A 30 10.62 -6.93 11.80
C SER A 30 10.97 -5.54 11.30
N SER A 31 11.99 -4.94 11.90
CA SER A 31 12.52 -3.64 11.43
C SER A 31 13.10 -3.73 10.02
N GLU A 32 13.67 -4.87 9.65
CA GLU A 32 14.22 -5.11 8.30
C GLU A 32 13.11 -5.10 7.23
N THR A 33 12.06 -5.89 7.44
CA THR A 33 10.92 -5.94 6.52
C THR A 33 10.17 -4.60 6.49
N TYR A 34 10.06 -3.90 7.63
CA TYR A 34 9.48 -2.56 7.68
C TYR A 34 10.33 -1.56 6.86
N GLY A 35 11.66 -1.59 7.03
CA GLY A 35 12.59 -0.78 6.24
C GLY A 35 12.49 -1.07 4.74
N MET A 36 12.33 -2.32 4.34
CA MET A 36 12.07 -2.69 2.94
C MET A 36 10.77 -2.02 2.41
N MET A 37 9.69 -2.03 3.19
CA MET A 37 8.45 -1.36 2.81
C MET A 37 8.60 0.17 2.74
N GLN A 38 9.47 0.76 3.57
CA GLN A 38 9.82 2.18 3.47
C GLN A 38 10.56 2.48 2.16
N ASP A 39 11.52 1.64 1.77
CA ASP A 39 12.27 1.82 0.51
C ASP A 39 11.37 1.68 -0.72
N LEU A 40 10.36 0.83 -0.67
CA LEU A 40 9.35 0.67 -1.72
C LEU A 40 8.29 1.78 -1.73
N THR A 41 8.24 2.61 -0.68
CA THR A 41 7.33 3.74 -0.62
C THR A 41 7.85 4.87 -1.52
N PRO A 42 7.05 5.38 -2.47
CA PRO A 42 7.48 6.50 -3.32
C PRO A 42 7.96 7.70 -2.50
N GLU A 43 8.99 8.40 -2.97
CA GLU A 43 9.57 9.57 -2.27
C GLU A 43 8.56 10.70 -1.98
N THR A 44 7.46 10.75 -2.73
CA THR A 44 6.37 11.69 -2.48
C THR A 44 5.54 11.35 -1.25
N ASN A 45 5.64 10.10 -0.78
CA ASN A 45 4.84 9.57 0.31
C ASN A 45 5.73 9.25 1.53
N ARG A 46 5.09 9.14 2.68
CA ARG A 46 5.70 8.62 3.89
C ARG A 46 4.89 7.42 4.39
N LEU A 47 5.56 6.30 4.65
CA LEU A 47 4.96 5.15 5.30
C LEU A 47 4.68 5.49 6.76
N LEU A 48 3.43 5.32 7.19
CA LEU A 48 2.98 5.55 8.56
C LEU A 48 2.87 4.24 9.35
N ALA A 49 2.37 3.19 8.70
CA ALA A 49 2.25 1.86 9.29
C ALA A 49 2.20 0.78 8.20
N GLY A 50 2.65 -0.42 8.54
CA GLY A 50 2.46 -1.63 7.78
C GLY A 50 1.84 -2.72 8.66
N PHE A 51 0.94 -3.52 8.09
CA PHE A 51 0.32 -4.65 8.79
C PHE A 51 0.45 -5.91 7.94
N ILE A 52 0.89 -6.99 8.56
CA ILE A 52 1.06 -8.30 7.94
C ILE A 52 0.23 -9.34 8.67
N THR A 53 -0.04 -10.47 8.01
CA THR A 53 -0.78 -11.57 8.63
C THR A 53 -0.05 -12.10 9.87
N LYS A 54 -0.80 -12.66 10.83
CA LYS A 54 -0.20 -13.33 12.00
C LYS A 54 0.72 -14.48 11.61
N ASN A 55 0.45 -15.14 10.48
CA ASN A 55 1.29 -16.22 9.98
C ASN A 55 2.64 -15.71 9.46
N ASP A 56 2.64 -14.62 8.69
CA ASP A 56 3.87 -13.98 8.23
C ASP A 56 4.69 -13.45 9.41
N ALA A 57 4.02 -12.81 10.39
CA ALA A 57 4.69 -12.36 11.62
C ALA A 57 5.36 -13.51 12.39
N LYS A 58 4.66 -14.63 12.54
CA LYS A 58 5.22 -15.83 13.18
C LYS A 58 6.43 -16.35 12.42
N SER A 59 6.38 -16.37 11.08
CA SER A 59 7.51 -16.79 10.25
C SER A 59 8.73 -15.89 10.48
N LEU A 60 8.56 -14.57 10.43
CA LEU A 60 9.64 -13.61 10.65
C LEU A 60 10.25 -13.72 12.06
N LEU A 61 9.44 -13.87 13.10
CA LEU A 61 9.91 -14.03 14.48
C LEU A 61 10.69 -15.33 14.70
N GLN A 62 10.50 -16.34 13.84
CA GLN A 62 11.23 -17.59 13.85
C GLN A 62 12.46 -17.58 12.93
N GLY A 63 12.83 -16.44 12.36
CA GLY A 63 13.96 -16.29 11.43
C GLY A 63 13.68 -16.82 10.02
N GLY A 64 12.39 -17.05 9.69
CA GLY A 64 11.95 -17.40 8.34
C GLY A 64 11.55 -16.19 7.52
N GLU A 65 11.05 -16.42 6.31
CA GLU A 65 10.59 -15.38 5.38
C GLU A 65 9.08 -15.16 5.47
N ALA A 66 8.63 -13.92 5.35
CA ALA A 66 7.22 -13.58 5.14
C ALA A 66 6.85 -13.79 3.67
N LYS A 67 5.68 -14.39 3.42
CA LYS A 67 5.18 -14.60 2.06
C LYS A 67 4.51 -13.36 1.49
N LEU A 68 4.05 -12.46 2.36
CA LEU A 68 3.38 -11.20 2.04
C LEU A 68 2.27 -11.36 0.97
N LYS A 69 1.49 -12.44 1.10
CA LYS A 69 0.35 -12.71 0.21
C LYS A 69 -0.83 -11.77 0.46
N GLU A 70 -0.90 -11.24 1.66
CA GLU A 70 -1.91 -10.25 2.07
C GLU A 70 -1.29 -9.32 3.10
N TYR A 71 -1.35 -8.01 2.84
CA TYR A 71 -0.81 -7.00 3.74
C TYR A 71 -1.48 -5.64 3.51
N PHE A 72 -1.31 -4.75 4.49
CA PHE A 72 -1.80 -3.38 4.45
C PHE A 72 -0.65 -2.40 4.66
N LEU A 73 -0.68 -1.31 3.90
CA LEU A 73 0.20 -0.17 4.11
C LEU A 73 -0.65 1.08 4.33
N VAL A 74 -0.25 1.90 5.28
CA VAL A 74 -0.85 3.21 5.52
C VAL A 74 0.21 4.26 5.25
N GLN A 75 -0.10 5.19 4.37
CA GLN A 75 0.81 6.25 3.92
C GLN A 75 0.13 7.61 3.99
N THR A 76 0.92 8.66 3.95
CA THR A 76 0.47 10.04 3.72
C THR A 76 1.31 10.66 2.61
N PHE A 77 0.75 11.66 1.91
CA PHE A 77 1.48 12.42 0.91
C PHE A 77 2.23 13.57 1.60
N GLN A 78 3.56 13.53 1.59
CA GLN A 78 4.40 14.44 2.39
C GLN A 78 4.07 15.93 2.19
N LYS A 79 3.81 16.36 0.94
CA LYS A 79 3.44 17.74 0.61
C LYS A 79 2.09 18.20 1.14
N LEU A 80 1.28 17.28 1.69
CA LEU A 80 -0.05 17.59 2.22
C LEU A 80 -0.14 17.34 3.74
N GLU A 81 0.96 17.01 4.40
CA GLU A 81 0.95 16.72 5.84
C GLU A 81 0.59 17.93 6.70
N ASP A 82 1.03 19.12 6.29
CA ASP A 82 0.72 20.40 6.93
C ASP A 82 -0.72 20.86 6.66
N LYS A 83 -1.34 20.39 5.58
CA LYS A 83 -2.69 20.77 5.18
C LYS A 83 -3.75 20.10 6.05
N THR A 84 -4.79 20.87 6.39
CA THR A 84 -6.01 20.36 7.01
C THR A 84 -7.16 20.45 6.00
N PHE A 85 -7.71 19.32 5.64
CA PHE A 85 -8.82 19.22 4.68
C PHE A 85 -10.17 19.31 5.38
N THR A 86 -11.06 20.07 4.80
CA THR A 86 -12.48 20.08 5.14
C THR A 86 -13.21 18.92 4.46
N LEU A 87 -14.40 18.56 4.95
CA LEU A 87 -15.28 17.58 4.27
C LEU A 87 -15.67 18.01 2.86
N SER A 88 -15.82 19.32 2.62
CA SER A 88 -16.14 19.87 1.30
C SER A 88 -15.00 19.64 0.31
N GLU A 89 -13.76 19.96 0.70
CA GLU A 89 -12.57 19.73 -0.14
C GLU A 89 -12.36 18.23 -0.41
N PHE A 90 -12.53 17.39 0.62
CA PHE A 90 -12.48 15.95 0.44
C PHE A 90 -13.61 15.43 -0.46
N GLY A 91 -14.79 16.03 -0.40
CA GLY A 91 -15.90 15.75 -1.32
C GLY A 91 -15.56 16.06 -2.78
N GLN A 92 -14.85 17.16 -3.05
CA GLN A 92 -14.35 17.49 -4.39
C GLN A 92 -13.27 16.48 -4.84
N PHE A 93 -12.34 16.12 -3.96
CA PHE A 93 -11.33 15.11 -4.21
C PHE A 93 -11.96 13.76 -4.59
N ARG A 94 -12.98 13.28 -3.85
CA ARG A 94 -13.69 12.02 -4.17
C ARG A 94 -14.35 12.08 -5.56
N LYS A 95 -14.94 13.23 -5.94
CA LYS A 95 -15.51 13.42 -7.29
C LYS A 95 -14.44 13.30 -8.39
N SER A 96 -13.24 13.85 -8.15
CA SER A 96 -12.12 13.70 -9.09
C SER A 96 -11.71 12.24 -9.24
N ILE A 97 -11.50 11.51 -8.12
CA ILE A 97 -11.16 10.09 -8.15
C ILE A 97 -12.21 9.29 -8.95
N ARG A 98 -13.50 9.54 -8.72
CA ARG A 98 -14.57 8.84 -9.45
C ARG A 98 -14.50 9.11 -10.95
N LYS A 99 -14.34 10.38 -11.33
CA LYS A 99 -14.22 10.76 -12.74
C LYS A 99 -13.01 10.09 -13.42
N ASP A 100 -11.88 10.01 -12.72
CA ASP A 100 -10.68 9.35 -13.23
C ASP A 100 -10.92 7.85 -13.44
N GLN A 101 -11.66 7.19 -12.55
CA GLN A 101 -12.03 5.78 -12.69
C GLN A 101 -13.01 5.55 -13.85
N GLU A 102 -14.00 6.43 -14.04
CA GLU A 102 -14.99 6.35 -15.12
C GLU A 102 -14.38 6.59 -16.51
N SER A 103 -13.37 7.46 -16.59
CA SER A 103 -12.72 7.77 -17.86
C SER A 103 -11.83 6.65 -18.39
N ALA A 104 -11.73 5.51 -17.68
CA ALA A 104 -10.87 4.37 -18.03
C ALA A 104 -9.46 4.82 -18.43
N VAL A 105 -8.97 5.89 -17.79
CA VAL A 105 -7.60 6.36 -18.04
C VAL A 105 -6.70 5.20 -17.69
N SER A 106 -6.17 4.58 -18.73
CA SER A 106 -5.10 3.59 -18.59
C SER A 106 -4.07 4.20 -17.68
N LEU A 107 -3.83 3.53 -16.55
CA LEU A 107 -2.70 3.90 -15.70
C LEU A 107 -1.52 4.12 -16.64
N ASN A 108 -0.89 5.29 -16.53
CA ASN A 108 0.22 5.63 -17.41
C ASN A 108 1.32 4.59 -17.17
N GLN A 109 1.51 3.68 -18.13
CA GLN A 109 2.47 2.57 -18.02
C GLN A 109 3.88 3.10 -17.73
N GLU A 110 4.25 4.24 -18.31
CA GLU A 110 5.52 4.90 -18.07
C GLU A 110 5.74 5.22 -16.57
N LYS A 111 4.71 5.74 -15.88
CA LYS A 111 4.79 5.98 -14.42
C LYS A 111 4.88 4.70 -13.61
N ILE A 112 4.20 3.65 -14.05
CA ILE A 112 4.29 2.34 -13.40
C ILE A 112 5.72 1.80 -13.57
N ASP A 113 6.28 1.89 -14.76
CA ASP A 113 7.64 1.42 -15.06
C ASP A 113 8.69 2.22 -14.27
N GLU A 114 8.52 3.54 -14.13
CA GLU A 114 9.37 4.37 -13.26
C GLU A 114 9.32 3.93 -11.81
N LEU A 115 8.13 3.70 -11.25
CA LEU A 115 7.95 3.28 -9.86
C LEU A 115 8.51 1.89 -9.59
N THR A 116 8.28 0.94 -10.53
CA THR A 116 8.79 -0.43 -10.40
C THR A 116 10.31 -0.47 -10.54
N LYS A 117 10.87 0.35 -11.44
CA LYS A 117 12.33 0.51 -11.56
C LYS A 117 12.93 1.07 -10.28
N TYR A 118 12.37 2.16 -9.74
CA TYR A 118 12.82 2.75 -8.48
C TYR A 118 12.85 1.72 -7.34
N GLY A 119 11.76 0.97 -7.16
CA GLY A 119 11.70 -0.06 -6.13
C GLY A 119 12.67 -1.23 -6.39
N SER A 120 12.87 -1.65 -7.65
CA SER A 120 13.84 -2.68 -8.03
C SER A 120 15.26 -2.26 -7.66
N ASP A 121 15.65 -1.03 -8.01
CA ASP A 121 16.97 -0.48 -7.70
C ASP A 121 17.19 -0.44 -6.16
N LYS A 122 16.20 0.02 -5.38
CA LYS A 122 16.26 0.07 -3.91
C LYS A 122 16.41 -1.31 -3.26
N LEU A 123 15.67 -2.32 -3.75
CA LEU A 123 15.76 -3.68 -3.21
C LEU A 123 17.09 -4.34 -3.62
N SER A 124 17.56 -4.11 -4.84
CA SER A 124 18.85 -4.63 -5.29
C SER A 124 19.99 -4.10 -4.44
N ASP A 125 19.99 -2.80 -4.15
CA ASP A 125 20.99 -2.16 -3.28
C ASP A 125 20.92 -2.70 -1.84
N ARG A 126 19.71 -2.88 -1.29
CA ARG A 126 19.51 -3.36 0.09
C ARG A 126 20.00 -4.79 0.30
N PHE A 127 19.76 -5.66 -0.66
CA PHE A 127 20.01 -7.10 -0.53
C PHE A 127 21.26 -7.58 -1.27
N ASP A 128 22.00 -6.67 -1.92
CA ASP A 128 23.15 -7.00 -2.77
C ASP A 128 22.82 -8.15 -3.75
N ALA A 129 21.68 -8.02 -4.43
CA ALA A 129 21.10 -9.03 -5.30
C ALA A 129 20.50 -8.41 -6.56
N ASP A 130 20.47 -9.18 -7.66
CA ASP A 130 19.79 -8.77 -8.88
C ASP A 130 18.27 -8.97 -8.71
N ILE A 131 17.58 -7.89 -8.32
CA ILE A 131 16.14 -7.89 -8.07
C ILE A 131 15.47 -6.95 -9.07
N SER A 132 14.52 -7.47 -9.82
CA SER A 132 13.64 -6.65 -10.64
C SER A 132 12.19 -7.08 -10.48
N PHE A 133 11.29 -6.11 -10.49
CA PHE A 133 9.86 -6.37 -10.56
C PHE A 133 9.18 -5.38 -11.51
N GLY A 134 8.08 -5.82 -12.08
CA GLY A 134 7.25 -5.07 -12.99
C GLY A 134 5.77 -5.27 -12.69
N ILE A 135 4.96 -4.32 -13.12
CA ILE A 135 3.50 -4.42 -13.06
C ILE A 135 2.98 -4.31 -14.49
N SER A 136 2.29 -5.35 -14.93
CA SER A 136 1.66 -5.38 -16.23
C SER A 136 0.18 -5.72 -16.14
N GLY A 137 -0.58 -5.33 -17.15
CA GLY A 137 -1.98 -5.73 -17.25
C GLY A 137 -2.87 -5.26 -16.09
N VAL A 138 -2.75 -3.99 -15.69
CA VAL A 138 -3.63 -3.42 -14.65
C VAL A 138 -5.05 -3.29 -15.15
N ILE A 139 -5.98 -3.95 -14.47
CA ILE A 139 -7.42 -3.93 -14.76
C ILE A 139 -8.10 -3.14 -13.65
N PRO A 140 -8.58 -1.91 -13.92
CA PRO A 140 -9.38 -1.17 -12.96
C PRO A 140 -10.70 -1.89 -12.70
N LEU A 141 -11.06 -2.07 -11.42
CA LEU A 141 -12.35 -2.61 -10.99
C LEU A 141 -13.31 -1.49 -10.54
N GLY A 142 -12.82 -0.25 -10.56
CA GLY A 142 -13.60 0.94 -10.22
C GLY A 142 -13.70 1.21 -8.73
N VAL A 143 -14.70 2.03 -8.36
CA VAL A 143 -14.98 2.40 -6.97
C VAL A 143 -15.68 1.24 -6.28
N SER A 144 -15.02 0.64 -5.29
CA SER A 144 -15.53 -0.51 -4.52
C SER A 144 -16.31 -0.10 -3.26
N SER A 145 -16.04 1.08 -2.71
CA SER A 145 -16.76 1.62 -1.55
C SER A 145 -16.60 3.13 -1.47
N GLU A 146 -17.61 3.82 -0.93
CA GLU A 146 -17.55 5.25 -0.69
C GLU A 146 -18.40 5.66 0.52
N THR A 147 -17.85 6.60 1.32
CA THR A 147 -18.52 7.26 2.44
C THR A 147 -18.24 8.75 2.41
N ALA A 148 -18.76 9.52 3.36
CA ALA A 148 -18.41 10.94 3.49
C ALA A 148 -16.91 11.18 3.73
N HIS A 149 -16.22 10.21 4.36
CA HIS A 149 -14.83 10.33 4.80
C HIS A 149 -13.86 9.39 4.09
N ALA A 150 -14.33 8.56 3.16
CA ALA A 150 -13.48 7.62 2.45
C ALA A 150 -13.99 7.34 1.04
N ILE A 151 -13.06 7.03 0.13
CA ILE A 151 -13.34 6.42 -1.17
C ILE A 151 -12.31 5.32 -1.41
N ALA A 152 -12.77 4.14 -1.81
CA ALA A 152 -11.94 3.00 -2.13
C ALA A 152 -12.03 2.67 -3.62
N VAL A 153 -10.88 2.51 -4.26
CA VAL A 153 -10.77 2.07 -5.66
C VAL A 153 -9.98 0.76 -5.70
N SER A 154 -10.43 -0.17 -6.53
CA SER A 154 -9.82 -1.48 -6.62
C SER A 154 -9.31 -1.76 -8.03
N SER A 155 -8.28 -2.58 -8.11
CA SER A 155 -7.71 -3.06 -9.37
C SER A 155 -7.21 -4.50 -9.23
N LEU A 156 -7.05 -5.16 -10.36
CA LEU A 156 -6.34 -6.43 -10.48
C LEU A 156 -5.10 -6.18 -11.35
N SER A 157 -3.93 -6.59 -10.86
CA SER A 157 -2.67 -6.34 -11.55
C SER A 157 -1.84 -7.61 -11.63
N LYS A 158 -1.13 -7.79 -12.74
CA LYS A 158 -0.12 -8.84 -12.88
C LYS A 158 1.22 -8.27 -12.43
N TYR A 159 1.81 -8.89 -11.41
CA TYR A 159 3.17 -8.63 -10.97
C TYR A 159 4.12 -9.67 -11.55
N GLU A 160 5.23 -9.20 -12.07
CA GLU A 160 6.32 -10.01 -12.59
C GLU A 160 7.55 -9.68 -11.76
N GLU A 161 8.21 -10.69 -11.21
CA GLU A 161 9.41 -10.51 -10.41
C GLU A 161 10.54 -11.41 -10.89
N SER A 162 11.77 -10.93 -10.74
CA SER A 162 12.97 -11.71 -11.00
C SER A 162 13.96 -11.48 -9.86
N ILE A 163 14.42 -12.56 -9.25
CA ILE A 163 15.43 -12.54 -8.20
C ILE A 163 16.57 -13.43 -8.64
N ASN A 164 17.75 -12.85 -8.88
CA ASN A 164 18.93 -13.54 -9.39
C ASN A 164 18.61 -14.40 -10.63
N GLY A 165 17.82 -13.84 -11.55
CA GLY A 165 17.41 -14.49 -12.81
C GLY A 165 16.27 -15.52 -12.68
N LYS A 166 15.81 -15.84 -11.47
CA LYS A 166 14.65 -16.70 -11.25
C LYS A 166 13.37 -15.86 -11.32
N LYS A 167 12.59 -16.10 -12.38
CA LYS A 167 11.35 -15.37 -12.67
C LYS A 167 10.13 -16.02 -12.01
N SER A 168 9.24 -15.20 -11.48
CA SER A 168 7.89 -15.59 -11.06
C SER A 168 6.89 -14.50 -11.39
N ASP A 169 5.62 -14.86 -11.50
CA ASP A 169 4.52 -13.93 -11.69
C ASP A 169 3.35 -14.28 -10.76
N ARG A 170 2.59 -13.27 -10.38
CA ARG A 170 1.39 -13.42 -9.58
C ARG A 170 0.35 -12.35 -9.91
N LEU A 171 -0.92 -12.69 -9.73
CA LEU A 171 -2.00 -11.72 -9.79
C LEU A 171 -2.25 -11.17 -8.40
N ILE A 172 -2.37 -9.85 -8.31
CA ILE A 172 -2.62 -9.16 -7.05
C ILE A 172 -3.90 -8.33 -7.19
N ALA A 173 -4.86 -8.56 -6.30
CA ALA A 173 -5.96 -7.65 -6.07
C ALA A 173 -5.46 -6.53 -5.15
N GLY A 174 -5.52 -5.31 -5.63
CA GLY A 174 -5.14 -4.10 -4.89
C GLY A 174 -6.36 -3.22 -4.63
N THR A 175 -6.46 -2.66 -3.44
CA THR A 175 -7.44 -1.62 -3.11
C THR A 175 -6.72 -0.45 -2.48
N THR A 176 -6.89 0.73 -3.05
CA THR A 176 -6.44 1.99 -2.47
C THR A 176 -7.63 2.69 -1.84
N VAL A 177 -7.55 2.95 -0.54
CA VAL A 177 -8.54 3.72 0.20
C VAL A 177 -7.97 5.10 0.51
N PHE A 178 -8.59 6.13 -0.01
CA PHE A 178 -8.32 7.51 0.39
C PHE A 178 -9.25 7.85 1.55
N GLN A 179 -8.70 8.21 2.69
CA GLN A 179 -9.48 8.44 3.91
C GLN A 179 -9.12 9.77 4.56
N LEU A 180 -10.15 10.53 4.92
CA LEU A 180 -10.03 11.75 5.70
C LEU A 180 -10.19 11.42 7.19
N VAL A 181 -9.12 11.61 7.97
CA VAL A 181 -9.12 11.39 9.43
C VAL A 181 -8.58 12.63 10.13
N LYS A 182 -9.38 13.25 11.00
CA LYS A 182 -9.01 14.48 11.72
C LYS A 182 -8.47 15.61 10.81
N GLY A 183 -9.01 15.70 9.58
CA GLY A 183 -8.56 16.67 8.58
C GLY A 183 -7.29 16.27 7.82
N LYS A 184 -6.70 15.13 8.10
CA LYS A 184 -5.53 14.60 7.38
C LYS A 184 -5.95 13.56 6.36
N LEU A 185 -5.29 13.58 5.18
CA LEU A 185 -5.54 12.63 4.11
C LEU A 185 -4.59 11.44 4.26
N LEU A 186 -5.16 10.26 4.45
CA LEU A 186 -4.44 9.00 4.51
C LEU A 186 -4.71 8.17 3.24
N TYR A 187 -3.70 7.42 2.84
CA TYR A 187 -3.74 6.43 1.76
C TYR A 187 -3.56 5.05 2.39
N LEU A 188 -4.57 4.21 2.33
CA LEU A 188 -4.49 2.83 2.80
C LEU A 188 -4.43 1.93 1.57
N TYR A 189 -3.37 1.17 1.46
CA TYR A 189 -3.20 0.18 0.41
C TYR A 189 -3.43 -1.20 0.99
N VAL A 190 -4.32 -1.94 0.38
CA VAL A 190 -4.63 -3.34 0.70
C VAL A 190 -4.21 -4.18 -0.49
N TYR A 191 -3.32 -5.12 -0.26
CA TYR A 191 -2.85 -6.05 -1.29
C TYR A 191 -3.17 -7.48 -0.89
N LYS A 192 -3.63 -8.25 -1.86
CA LYS A 192 -3.91 -9.67 -1.69
C LYS A 192 -3.64 -10.44 -2.97
N ASP A 193 -2.90 -11.55 -2.85
CA ASP A 193 -2.73 -12.49 -3.95
C ASP A 193 -4.11 -12.98 -4.41
N TYR A 194 -4.37 -12.81 -5.71
CA TYR A 194 -5.59 -13.33 -6.32
C TYR A 194 -5.34 -14.76 -6.78
N VAL A 195 -6.04 -15.70 -6.15
CA VAL A 195 -6.06 -17.11 -6.56
C VAL A 195 -7.40 -17.33 -7.26
N LYS A 196 -7.34 -17.70 -8.53
CA LYS A 196 -8.56 -18.11 -9.24
C LYS A 196 -9.04 -19.41 -8.59
N ASP A 197 -10.24 -19.38 -8.02
CA ASP A 197 -10.88 -20.60 -7.51
C ASP A 197 -10.95 -21.63 -8.65
N ALA A 198 -10.43 -22.83 -8.36
CA ALA A 198 -10.39 -23.94 -9.30
C ALA A 198 -11.76 -24.61 -9.39
#